data_deb0cb76dcb1fe4262f083316f39308d
#
_entry.id   deb0cb76dcb1fe4262f083316f39308d
#
_cell.length_a   1.000
_cell.length_b   1.000
_cell.length_c   1.000
_cell.angle_alpha   90.00
_cell.angle_beta   90.00
_cell.angle_gamma   90.00
#
_symmetry.space_group_name_H-M   'P 1'
#
loop_
_entity.id
_entity.type
_entity.pdbx_description
1 polymer ?
#
loop_
_entity_poly.entity_id
_entity_poly.type
_entity_poly.pdbx_seq_one_letter_code
_entity_poly.pdbx_strand_id
1 'polypeptide(L)'
;MTKTTALSFSLCLALAFSACVEKTNDLTATEREQLSQYVTTTATHPGHPLDIDFEGKIKLIGYDLEPAEIKAGEPFTVTWHWKVVRPLEDGWKIFTHVSNAAGQNVLNQDGTGFVREHYPPGQWKRGETIRDEQRMTLPADWASPTMTIYLGMWNGPNRLHVTTGPNDGDNRARALQVNVTPGHAAAAGTPEAPPDRPAPLPVPSMRVTKATTPIRIDGKLDDAAWQTAARAPRLVDTMTGGPAEFTATARMTWDDDNVYLGWEVADDYLKSTFTHHDEHLWEQDCVEVMFDPGGDQRNYFEIQVAPSGQSFETRYDTRRQPQPFGDMAWSSQIRAQVDRRGTLNDDDDDVGYTVEMAIPWAAFAAGNPPAGKPAPNGVWGMNLFVLDAREEGQRAAAWSAPRVGDFHAIDRFGRVIFVDPSAAAALPPAAPEAPPAAPPAGESGTLKIDPALAAQLRARLGRDAHPVNFPPNGPPRH
;
A
#
# COMPACT_ATOMS: atom_id res chain seq x y z
N MET A 1 -43.71 74.28 10.14
CA MET A 1 -43.10 73.60 11.32
C MET A 1 -43.37 72.13 11.21
N THR A 2 -42.48 71.38 10.61
CA THR A 2 -42.56 69.94 10.49
C THR A 2 -41.18 69.35 10.79
N LYS A 3 -41.08 68.68 11.91
CA LYS A 3 -39.85 67.99 12.37
C LYS A 3 -39.66 66.69 11.63
N THR A 4 -38.59 66.55 10.91
CA THR A 4 -38.15 65.33 10.25
C THR A 4 -37.22 64.57 11.22
N THR A 5 -37.62 63.41 11.65
CA THR A 5 -36.83 62.52 12.48
C THR A 5 -35.99 61.56 11.55
N ALA A 6 -34.67 61.67 11.63
CA ALA A 6 -33.75 60.78 10.92
C ALA A 6 -33.57 59.49 11.72
N LEU A 7 -33.86 58.36 11.10
CA LEU A 7 -33.61 57.04 11.63
C LEU A 7 -32.23 56.55 11.13
N SER A 8 -31.27 56.49 12.06
CA SER A 8 -29.94 55.91 11.77
C SER A 8 -30.02 54.39 11.80
N PHE A 9 -29.83 53.74 10.64
CA PHE A 9 -29.62 52.28 10.55
C PHE A 9 -28.14 51.99 10.76
N SER A 10 -27.82 51.40 11.90
CA SER A 10 -26.49 50.84 12.16
C SER A 10 -26.40 49.46 11.51
N LEU A 11 -25.63 49.36 10.45
CA LEU A 11 -25.32 48.10 9.77
C LEU A 11 -24.16 47.41 10.50
N CYS A 12 -24.46 46.44 11.35
CA CYS A 12 -23.44 45.54 11.91
C CYS A 12 -22.97 44.55 10.81
N LEU A 13 -21.77 44.85 10.29
CA LEU A 13 -21.05 43.93 9.40
C LEU A 13 -20.42 42.83 10.25
N ALA A 14 -21.07 41.66 10.31
CA ALA A 14 -20.48 40.46 10.89
C ALA A 14 -19.40 39.93 9.92
N LEU A 15 -18.14 40.17 10.26
CA LEU A 15 -16.99 39.48 9.65
C LEU A 15 -17.00 38.05 10.14
N ALA A 16 -17.48 37.14 9.29
CA ALA A 16 -17.24 35.73 9.45
C ALA A 16 -15.75 35.46 9.16
N PHE A 17 -14.96 35.33 10.21
CA PHE A 17 -13.65 34.70 10.10
C PHE A 17 -13.89 33.20 9.81
N SER A 18 -13.75 32.80 8.55
CA SER A 18 -13.45 31.41 8.22
C SER A 18 -12.10 31.10 8.85
N ALA A 19 -12.10 30.45 9.98
CA ALA A 19 -10.93 29.78 10.51
C ALA A 19 -10.66 28.59 9.60
N CYS A 20 -9.74 28.76 8.64
CA CYS A 20 -9.05 27.60 8.09
C CYS A 20 -8.37 26.89 9.27
N VAL A 21 -8.91 25.76 9.67
CA VAL A 21 -8.21 24.84 10.56
C VAL A 21 -7.11 24.21 9.70
N GLU A 22 -5.93 24.83 9.70
CA GLU A 22 -4.72 24.12 9.29
C GLU A 22 -4.60 22.89 10.20
N LYS A 23 -4.70 21.70 9.64
CA LYS A 23 -4.27 20.45 10.31
C LYS A 23 -2.75 20.56 10.51
N THR A 24 -2.31 21.22 11.57
CA THR A 24 -0.98 21.04 12.12
C THR A 24 -0.97 19.65 12.74
N ASN A 25 -0.18 18.73 12.20
CA ASN A 25 0.27 17.55 12.96
C ASN A 25 1.03 18.08 14.17
N ASP A 26 0.33 18.32 15.27
CA ASP A 26 0.91 18.85 16.50
C ASP A 26 1.75 17.74 17.14
N LEU A 27 3.05 17.77 16.85
CA LEU A 27 4.02 16.89 17.51
C LEU A 27 3.84 17.01 19.02
N THR A 28 3.87 15.88 19.70
CA THR A 28 3.92 15.83 21.16
C THR A 28 5.20 16.51 21.70
N ALA A 29 5.23 16.86 22.95
CA ALA A 29 6.43 17.45 23.58
C ALA A 29 7.67 16.53 23.41
N THR A 30 7.48 15.23 23.54
CA THR A 30 8.54 14.21 23.37
C THR A 30 9.04 14.15 21.93
N GLU A 31 8.15 14.18 20.96
CA GLU A 31 8.52 14.16 19.53
C GLU A 31 9.25 15.45 19.13
N ARG A 32 8.86 16.62 19.67
CA ARG A 32 9.59 17.88 19.45
C ARG A 32 10.99 17.86 20.04
N GLU A 33 11.14 17.31 21.23
CA GLU A 33 12.45 17.13 21.85
C GLU A 33 13.33 16.18 21.03
N GLN A 34 12.78 15.06 20.60
CA GLN A 34 13.47 14.12 19.71
C GLN A 34 13.83 14.77 18.38
N LEU A 35 12.92 15.52 17.73
CA LEU A 35 13.16 16.21 16.46
C LEU A 35 14.32 17.21 16.56
N SER A 36 14.51 17.87 17.71
CA SER A 36 15.58 18.81 17.94
C SER A 36 16.99 18.24 17.76
N GLN A 37 17.14 16.90 17.82
CA GLN A 37 18.39 16.18 17.57
C GLN A 37 18.72 16.03 16.08
N TYR A 38 17.70 16.16 15.22
CA TYR A 38 17.81 15.97 13.79
C TYR A 38 17.82 17.27 12.99
N VAL A 39 17.42 18.38 13.62
CA VAL A 39 17.29 19.68 12.94
C VAL A 39 18.25 20.68 13.58
N THR A 40 19.12 21.29 12.76
CA THR A 40 20.06 22.31 13.22
C THR A 40 20.17 23.45 12.20
N THR A 41 20.57 24.64 12.66
CA THR A 41 20.93 25.76 11.79
C THR A 41 22.45 25.93 11.65
N THR A 42 23.23 25.18 12.44
CA THR A 42 24.69 25.16 12.35
C THR A 42 25.18 24.34 11.15
N ALA A 43 26.36 24.66 10.65
CA ALA A 43 27.00 23.86 9.60
C ALA A 43 27.29 22.44 10.14
N THR A 44 26.95 21.42 9.36
CA THR A 44 27.28 20.04 9.63
C THR A 44 28.36 19.57 8.68
N HIS A 45 29.19 18.63 9.14
CA HIS A 45 30.26 18.07 8.35
C HIS A 45 30.04 16.55 8.24
N PRO A 46 29.29 16.09 7.19
CA PRO A 46 29.09 14.65 6.98
C PRO A 46 30.42 13.95 6.68
N GLY A 47 30.54 12.71 7.11
CA GLY A 47 31.73 11.88 6.84
C GLY A 47 31.99 11.66 5.35
N HIS A 48 30.91 11.66 4.54
CA HIS A 48 30.95 11.56 3.08
C HIS A 48 30.28 12.79 2.47
N PRO A 49 31.01 13.86 2.15
CA PRO A 49 30.43 15.08 1.60
C PRO A 49 29.92 14.88 0.16
N LEU A 50 28.79 15.48 -0.16
CA LEU A 50 28.16 15.52 -1.47
C LEU A 50 27.81 16.98 -1.82
N ASP A 51 27.60 17.25 -3.11
CA ASP A 51 26.99 18.49 -3.59
C ASP A 51 25.95 18.15 -4.64
N ILE A 52 24.75 17.77 -4.17
CA ILE A 52 23.62 17.45 -5.02
C ILE A 52 22.54 18.50 -4.77
N ASP A 53 22.13 19.18 -5.83
CA ASP A 53 21.17 20.28 -5.74
C ASP A 53 19.83 19.89 -6.42
N PHE A 54 18.74 20.15 -5.71
CA PHE A 54 17.39 19.96 -6.19
C PHE A 54 16.73 21.32 -6.42
N GLU A 55 16.80 21.83 -7.66
CA GLU A 55 16.19 23.10 -8.13
C GLU A 55 16.59 24.33 -7.31
N GLY A 56 17.77 24.33 -6.68
CA GLY A 56 18.20 25.40 -5.78
C GLY A 56 17.26 25.59 -4.57
N LYS A 57 16.47 24.58 -4.26
CA LYS A 57 15.57 24.56 -3.11
C LYS A 57 16.14 23.76 -1.95
N ILE A 58 16.55 22.52 -2.22
CA ILE A 58 17.11 21.60 -1.23
C ILE A 58 18.45 21.07 -1.78
N LYS A 59 19.42 20.93 -0.88
CA LYS A 59 20.70 20.28 -1.22
C LYS A 59 20.92 19.05 -0.35
N LEU A 60 21.39 17.96 -0.94
CA LEU A 60 21.98 16.86 -0.21
C LEU A 60 23.48 17.15 -0.10
N ILE A 61 23.94 17.48 1.10
CA ILE A 61 25.33 17.92 1.36
C ILE A 61 26.25 16.79 1.80
N GLY A 62 25.72 15.59 2.02
CA GLY A 62 26.49 14.41 2.34
C GLY A 62 25.71 13.36 3.13
N TYR A 63 26.44 12.33 3.54
CA TYR A 63 25.90 11.26 4.38
C TYR A 63 26.95 10.72 5.35
N ASP A 64 26.47 10.05 6.41
CA ASP A 64 27.24 9.17 7.26
C ASP A 64 26.71 7.75 7.10
N LEU A 65 27.62 6.75 7.20
CA LEU A 65 27.30 5.34 7.01
C LEU A 65 27.86 4.52 8.17
N GLU A 66 26.99 3.73 8.83
CA GLU A 66 27.39 2.90 9.96
C GLU A 66 26.69 1.52 9.92
N PRO A 67 27.43 0.42 9.92
CA PRO A 67 28.89 0.34 9.80
C PRO A 67 29.38 0.75 8.39
N ALA A 68 30.66 1.11 8.27
CA ALA A 68 31.24 1.49 6.98
C ALA A 68 31.31 0.33 5.97
N GLU A 69 31.35 -0.91 6.45
CA GLU A 69 31.30 -2.12 5.63
C GLU A 69 29.87 -2.70 5.68
N ILE A 70 29.25 -2.78 4.51
CA ILE A 70 27.89 -3.33 4.38
C ILE A 70 27.99 -4.81 4.08
N LYS A 71 27.25 -5.61 4.88
CA LYS A 71 27.10 -7.04 4.67
C LYS A 71 25.63 -7.38 4.45
N ALA A 72 25.38 -8.22 3.46
CA ALA A 72 24.03 -8.70 3.19
C ALA A 72 23.44 -9.43 4.41
N GLY A 73 22.18 -9.13 4.72
CA GLY A 73 21.49 -9.68 5.89
C GLY A 73 21.79 -8.97 7.21
N GLU A 74 22.80 -8.09 7.30
CA GLU A 74 23.08 -7.30 8.49
C GLU A 74 22.47 -5.89 8.39
N PRO A 75 22.01 -5.31 9.48
CA PRO A 75 21.47 -3.95 9.48
C PRO A 75 22.61 -2.91 9.37
N PHE A 76 22.32 -1.84 8.65
CA PHE A 76 23.18 -0.65 8.60
C PHE A 76 22.32 0.62 8.66
N THR A 77 22.93 1.73 9.01
CA THR A 77 22.27 3.03 9.10
C THR A 77 22.95 4.01 8.16
N VAL A 78 22.14 4.74 7.40
CA VAL A 78 22.61 5.90 6.63
C VAL A 78 21.95 7.15 7.21
N THR A 79 22.76 8.15 7.53
CA THR A 79 22.28 9.48 7.93
C THR A 79 22.52 10.46 6.81
N TRP A 80 21.47 10.89 6.16
CA TRP A 80 21.50 11.89 5.10
C TRP A 80 21.52 13.30 5.68
N HIS A 81 22.32 14.20 5.10
CA HIS A 81 22.39 15.60 5.51
C HIS A 81 21.80 16.50 4.44
N TRP A 82 20.61 17.01 4.73
CA TRP A 82 19.87 17.90 3.82
C TRP A 82 20.03 19.35 4.25
N LYS A 83 20.34 20.25 3.31
CA LYS A 83 20.38 21.70 3.54
C LYS A 83 19.21 22.36 2.85
N VAL A 84 18.45 23.14 3.61
CA VAL A 84 17.30 23.89 3.09
C VAL A 84 17.74 25.27 2.62
N VAL A 85 17.72 25.47 1.32
CA VAL A 85 18.02 26.76 0.68
C VAL A 85 16.75 27.59 0.52
N ARG A 86 15.69 26.96 0.03
CA ARG A 86 14.33 27.52 -0.07
C ARG A 86 13.32 26.46 0.39
N PRO A 87 12.34 26.82 1.23
CA PRO A 87 11.32 25.88 1.66
C PRO A 87 10.54 25.32 0.47
N LEU A 88 10.03 24.11 0.65
CA LEU A 88 9.06 23.48 -0.24
C LEU A 88 7.63 23.77 0.27
N GLU A 89 6.67 23.62 -0.62
CA GLU A 89 5.26 23.56 -0.26
C GLU A 89 4.94 22.27 0.48
N ASP A 90 3.80 22.19 1.11
CA ASP A 90 3.37 20.96 1.79
C ASP A 90 3.15 19.80 0.80
N GLY A 91 3.16 18.57 1.32
CA GLY A 91 2.97 17.35 0.53
C GLY A 91 4.24 16.75 -0.08
N TRP A 92 5.39 17.43 -0.06
CA TRP A 92 6.64 16.84 -0.54
C TRP A 92 7.16 15.75 0.40
N LYS A 93 7.60 14.63 -0.20
CA LYS A 93 8.15 13.45 0.48
C LYS A 93 9.53 13.09 -0.09
N ILE A 94 10.31 12.30 0.65
CA ILE A 94 11.60 11.77 0.17
C ILE A 94 11.40 10.31 -0.22
N PHE A 95 11.89 9.93 -1.40
CA PHE A 95 12.04 8.52 -1.76
C PHE A 95 13.48 8.04 -1.59
N THR A 96 13.64 6.76 -1.32
CA THR A 96 14.95 6.06 -1.22
C THR A 96 14.84 4.71 -1.90
N HIS A 97 15.54 4.56 -3.00
CA HIS A 97 15.58 3.33 -3.77
C HIS A 97 16.98 2.71 -3.71
N VAL A 98 17.06 1.44 -3.34
CA VAL A 98 18.32 0.67 -3.31
C VAL A 98 18.38 -0.25 -4.51
N SER A 99 19.39 -0.06 -5.34
CA SER A 99 19.59 -0.83 -6.57
C SER A 99 20.85 -1.68 -6.50
N ASN A 100 20.82 -2.84 -7.16
CA ASN A 100 21.97 -3.71 -7.33
C ASN A 100 22.92 -3.21 -8.45
N ALA A 101 24.03 -3.93 -8.69
CA ALA A 101 25.02 -3.57 -9.72
C ALA A 101 24.45 -3.55 -11.15
N ALA A 102 23.36 -4.26 -11.40
CA ALA A 102 22.66 -4.26 -12.69
C ALA A 102 21.68 -3.08 -12.82
N GLY A 103 21.58 -2.20 -11.82
CA GLY A 103 20.67 -1.06 -11.81
C GLY A 103 19.21 -1.42 -11.45
N GLN A 104 18.94 -2.68 -11.11
CA GLN A 104 17.60 -3.11 -10.70
C GLN A 104 17.31 -2.59 -9.30
N ASN A 105 16.17 -1.94 -9.11
CA ASN A 105 15.69 -1.53 -7.79
C ASN A 105 15.26 -2.77 -7.01
N VAL A 106 15.87 -2.99 -5.85
CA VAL A 106 15.64 -4.18 -5.01
C VAL A 106 14.89 -3.83 -3.73
N LEU A 107 15.11 -2.62 -3.18
CA LEU A 107 14.44 -2.15 -1.98
C LEU A 107 13.90 -0.74 -2.18
N ASN A 108 12.70 -0.52 -1.71
CA ASN A 108 12.11 0.79 -1.52
C ASN A 108 12.04 1.11 -0.02
N GLN A 109 12.61 2.26 0.38
CA GLN A 109 12.70 2.69 1.77
C GLN A 109 12.14 4.12 1.95
N ASP A 110 11.10 4.47 1.19
CA ASP A 110 10.60 5.83 1.06
C ASP A 110 10.13 6.45 2.37
N GLY A 111 9.32 5.79 3.11
CA GLY A 111 8.73 6.32 4.34
C GLY A 111 9.50 6.01 5.63
N THR A 112 10.68 5.38 5.55
CA THR A 112 11.38 4.94 6.76
C THR A 112 12.25 6.05 7.35
N GLY A 113 12.14 6.25 8.67
CA GLY A 113 12.95 7.20 9.43
C GLY A 113 12.11 8.27 10.14
N PHE A 114 12.49 8.60 11.37
CA PHE A 114 11.76 9.50 12.25
C PHE A 114 11.48 10.87 11.60
N VAL A 115 12.47 11.43 10.89
CA VAL A 115 12.32 12.74 10.24
C VAL A 115 11.28 12.70 9.12
N ARG A 116 11.27 11.65 8.31
CA ARG A 116 10.33 11.53 7.18
C ARG A 116 8.89 11.38 7.63
N GLU A 117 8.67 10.75 8.76
CA GLU A 117 7.37 10.51 9.36
C GLU A 117 6.84 11.75 10.10
N HIS A 118 7.69 12.46 10.86
CA HIS A 118 7.26 13.52 11.78
C HIS A 118 7.62 14.93 11.32
N TYR A 119 8.56 15.09 10.40
CA TYR A 119 8.99 16.38 9.86
C TYR A 119 9.33 16.27 8.37
N PRO A 120 8.34 16.04 7.50
CA PRO A 120 8.55 15.88 6.07
C PRO A 120 9.04 17.17 5.40
N PRO A 121 9.61 17.09 4.18
CA PRO A 121 10.27 18.21 3.50
C PRO A 121 9.42 19.48 3.33
N GLY A 122 8.09 19.37 3.23
CA GLY A 122 7.19 20.52 3.17
C GLY A 122 7.15 21.36 4.43
N GLN A 123 7.60 20.82 5.57
CA GLN A 123 7.68 21.55 6.84
C GLN A 123 9.06 22.16 7.12
N TRP A 124 10.07 21.83 6.30
CA TRP A 124 11.45 22.30 6.51
C TRP A 124 11.59 23.79 6.31
N LYS A 125 12.40 24.45 7.15
CA LYS A 125 12.55 25.90 7.13
C LYS A 125 13.88 26.31 6.50
N ARG A 126 13.88 27.47 5.86
CA ARG A 126 15.08 28.03 5.25
C ARG A 126 16.23 28.13 6.26
N GLY A 127 17.39 27.66 5.83
CA GLY A 127 18.61 27.70 6.64
C GLY A 127 18.81 26.48 7.53
N GLU A 128 17.80 25.63 7.68
CA GLU A 128 17.95 24.38 8.43
C GLU A 128 18.86 23.38 7.70
N THR A 129 19.50 22.57 8.48
CA THR A 129 20.17 21.33 8.06
C THR A 129 19.50 20.19 8.78
N ILE A 130 19.01 19.22 8.02
CA ILE A 130 18.22 18.09 8.50
C ILE A 130 19.09 16.84 8.44
N ARG A 131 19.20 16.12 9.55
CA ARG A 131 19.82 14.81 9.64
C ARG A 131 18.71 13.77 9.51
N ASP A 132 18.62 13.13 8.36
CA ASP A 132 17.59 12.15 8.04
C ASP A 132 18.18 10.74 8.16
N GLU A 133 17.91 10.07 9.28
CA GLU A 133 18.47 8.77 9.62
C GLU A 133 17.57 7.65 9.12
N GLN A 134 18.14 6.74 8.34
CA GLN A 134 17.48 5.54 7.85
C GLN A 134 18.24 4.28 8.22
N ARG A 135 17.57 3.37 8.94
CA ARG A 135 18.09 2.03 9.20
C ARG A 135 17.55 1.07 8.17
N MET A 136 18.45 0.35 7.51
CA MET A 136 18.14 -0.56 6.40
C MET A 136 18.82 -1.90 6.59
N THR A 137 18.31 -2.93 5.89
CA THR A 137 18.95 -4.25 5.82
C THR A 137 18.79 -4.76 4.39
N LEU A 138 19.89 -5.12 3.75
CA LEU A 138 19.85 -5.81 2.46
C LEU A 138 19.33 -7.24 2.64
N PRO A 139 18.65 -7.82 1.64
CA PRO A 139 18.33 -9.23 1.65
C PRO A 139 19.56 -10.10 1.95
N ALA A 140 19.41 -11.15 2.73
CA ALA A 140 20.54 -12.01 3.12
C ALA A 140 21.12 -12.78 1.92
N ASP A 141 20.32 -12.97 0.88
CA ASP A 141 20.70 -13.57 -0.41
C ASP A 141 21.17 -12.54 -1.45
N TRP A 142 21.45 -11.31 -1.03
CA TRP A 142 22.02 -10.29 -1.90
C TRP A 142 23.33 -10.75 -2.50
N ALA A 143 23.31 -11.03 -3.81
CA ALA A 143 24.46 -11.56 -4.55
C ALA A 143 25.26 -10.47 -5.26
N SER A 144 24.77 -9.22 -5.31
CA SER A 144 25.44 -8.14 -6.01
C SER A 144 26.66 -7.64 -5.23
N PRO A 145 27.82 -7.44 -5.90
CA PRO A 145 29.03 -6.94 -5.23
C PRO A 145 28.91 -5.47 -4.79
N THR A 146 27.95 -4.74 -5.31
CA THR A 146 27.72 -3.33 -4.98
C THR A 146 26.24 -3.06 -4.80
N MET A 147 25.93 -2.01 -4.02
CA MET A 147 24.61 -1.37 -4.01
C MET A 147 24.75 0.10 -4.35
N THR A 148 23.69 0.66 -4.94
CA THR A 148 23.53 2.08 -5.19
C THR A 148 22.25 2.56 -4.54
N ILE A 149 22.31 3.66 -3.76
CA ILE A 149 21.12 4.31 -3.22
C ILE A 149 20.83 5.56 -4.02
N TYR A 150 19.60 5.61 -4.53
CA TYR A 150 19.05 6.77 -5.21
C TYR A 150 18.08 7.48 -4.27
N LEU A 151 18.17 8.81 -4.22
CA LEU A 151 17.30 9.69 -3.46
C LEU A 151 16.65 10.71 -4.38
N GLY A 152 15.49 11.19 -3.94
CA GLY A 152 14.85 12.35 -4.55
C GLY A 152 13.64 12.79 -3.74
N MET A 153 13.00 13.83 -4.21
CA MET A 153 11.80 14.39 -3.58
C MET A 153 10.65 14.37 -4.57
N TRP A 154 9.48 13.99 -4.09
CA TRP A 154 8.28 13.87 -4.91
C TRP A 154 7.05 14.39 -4.17
N ASN A 155 6.08 14.86 -4.97
CA ASN A 155 4.77 15.28 -4.50
C ASN A 155 3.75 14.92 -5.58
N GLY A 156 2.97 13.87 -5.36
CA GLY A 156 2.11 13.29 -6.38
C GLY A 156 2.92 12.89 -7.63
N PRO A 157 2.53 13.35 -8.82
CA PRO A 157 3.25 13.05 -10.06
C PRO A 157 4.57 13.83 -10.21
N ASN A 158 4.83 14.82 -9.37
CA ASN A 158 5.95 15.74 -9.52
C ASN A 158 7.18 15.26 -8.78
N ARG A 159 8.35 15.47 -9.38
CA ARG A 159 9.65 15.28 -8.75
C ARG A 159 10.47 16.56 -8.83
N LEU A 160 11.26 16.86 -7.80
CA LEU A 160 12.27 17.92 -7.92
C LEU A 160 13.39 17.44 -8.85
N HIS A 161 13.76 18.33 -9.79
CA HIS A 161 14.87 18.04 -10.71
C HIS A 161 16.22 18.11 -10.00
N VAL A 162 17.09 17.14 -10.28
CA VAL A 162 18.49 17.19 -9.89
C VAL A 162 19.22 18.13 -10.84
N THR A 163 19.53 19.33 -10.39
CA THR A 163 20.19 20.37 -11.20
C THR A 163 21.71 20.32 -11.13
N THR A 164 22.26 19.74 -10.07
CA THR A 164 23.69 19.51 -9.88
C THR A 164 23.91 18.17 -9.16
N GLY A 165 24.98 17.48 -9.51
CA GLY A 165 25.37 16.22 -8.90
C GLY A 165 25.05 14.98 -9.72
N PRO A 166 25.55 13.82 -9.30
CA PRO A 166 25.33 12.56 -9.99
C PRO A 166 23.84 12.14 -9.91
N ASN A 167 23.27 11.83 -11.06
CA ASN A 167 21.89 11.36 -11.16
C ASN A 167 21.77 10.32 -12.28
N ASP A 168 20.59 9.76 -12.44
CA ASP A 168 20.31 8.73 -13.46
C ASP A 168 19.56 9.25 -14.70
N GLY A 169 19.29 10.54 -14.75
CA GLY A 169 18.51 11.16 -15.82
C GLY A 169 17.00 11.25 -15.52
N ASP A 170 16.50 10.48 -14.54
CA ASP A 170 15.09 10.43 -14.12
C ASP A 170 14.82 11.19 -12.81
N ASN A 171 15.65 12.22 -12.52
CA ASN A 171 15.56 13.01 -11.29
C ASN A 171 15.75 12.20 -10.00
N ARG A 172 16.52 11.10 -10.08
CA ARG A 172 16.99 10.35 -8.92
C ARG A 172 18.48 10.64 -8.71
N ALA A 173 18.79 11.31 -7.60
CA ALA A 173 20.17 11.56 -7.20
C ALA A 173 20.86 10.25 -6.83
N ARG A 174 21.99 9.93 -7.45
CA ARG A 174 22.84 8.81 -7.03
C ARG A 174 23.64 9.25 -5.80
N ALA A 175 23.05 9.03 -4.62
CA ALA A 175 23.55 9.60 -3.36
C ALA A 175 24.64 8.76 -2.71
N LEU A 176 24.63 7.44 -2.91
CA LEU A 176 25.59 6.53 -2.33
C LEU A 176 25.82 5.35 -3.28
N GLN A 177 27.09 4.96 -3.47
CA GLN A 177 27.45 3.70 -4.10
C GLN A 177 28.58 3.07 -3.30
N VAL A 178 28.36 1.84 -2.80
CA VAL A 178 29.32 1.12 -1.96
C VAL A 178 29.41 -0.34 -2.33
N ASN A 179 30.53 -0.95 -1.98
CA ASN A 179 30.70 -2.39 -2.04
C ASN A 179 29.86 -3.06 -0.95
N VAL A 180 29.31 -4.21 -1.28
CA VAL A 180 28.58 -5.06 -0.35
C VAL A 180 29.30 -6.39 -0.27
N THR A 181 29.58 -6.85 0.94
CA THR A 181 29.99 -8.23 1.15
C THR A 181 28.76 -9.11 0.91
N PRO A 182 28.74 -9.91 -0.18
CA PRO A 182 27.57 -10.73 -0.51
C PRO A 182 27.26 -11.68 0.64
N GLY A 183 25.97 -11.92 0.85
CA GLY A 183 25.52 -13.01 1.68
C GLY A 183 25.99 -14.34 1.07
N HIS A 184 26.17 -15.34 1.90
CA HIS A 184 26.51 -16.68 1.38
C HIS A 184 25.33 -17.18 0.57
N ALA A 185 25.51 -17.31 -0.76
CA ALA A 185 24.66 -18.18 -1.53
C ALA A 185 24.79 -19.57 -0.91
N ALA A 186 23.72 -20.08 -0.36
CA ALA A 186 23.70 -21.44 0.19
C ALA A 186 24.17 -22.39 -0.92
N ALA A 187 25.36 -23.00 -0.73
CA ALA A 187 25.78 -24.11 -1.57
C ALA A 187 24.64 -25.13 -1.62
N ALA A 188 24.35 -25.68 -2.81
CA ALA A 188 23.29 -26.64 -3.04
C ALA A 188 23.51 -27.93 -2.24
N GLY A 189 23.24 -27.86 -0.98
CA GLY A 189 23.14 -28.94 -0.01
C GLY A 189 21.86 -28.66 0.76
N THR A 190 21.08 -29.67 1.03
CA THR A 190 19.80 -29.64 1.73
C THR A 190 19.77 -28.52 2.77
N PRO A 191 18.87 -27.52 2.67
CA PRO A 191 18.91 -26.37 3.57
C PRO A 191 18.49 -26.83 4.98
N GLU A 192 19.46 -26.88 5.88
CA GLU A 192 19.17 -26.75 7.30
C GLU A 192 18.79 -25.27 7.50
N ALA A 193 17.54 -25.00 7.86
CA ALA A 193 17.02 -23.66 8.07
C ALA A 193 17.84 -22.94 9.15
N PRO A 194 18.34 -21.71 8.91
CA PRO A 194 18.96 -20.93 9.98
C PRO A 194 17.92 -20.68 11.08
N PRO A 195 18.27 -20.84 12.35
CA PRO A 195 17.38 -20.53 13.45
C PRO A 195 17.05 -19.03 13.41
N ASP A 196 15.76 -18.69 13.46
CA ASP A 196 15.18 -17.37 13.66
C ASP A 196 15.10 -16.36 12.50
N ARG A 197 15.01 -16.80 11.26
CA ARG A 197 14.36 -15.95 10.26
C ARG A 197 12.88 -16.33 10.24
N PRO A 198 11.94 -15.42 10.55
CA PRO A 198 10.54 -15.72 10.26
C PRO A 198 10.44 -16.02 8.77
N ALA A 199 9.94 -17.21 8.44
CA ALA A 199 9.68 -17.60 7.05
C ALA A 199 8.91 -16.45 6.38
N PRO A 200 9.18 -16.15 5.08
CA PRO A 200 8.39 -15.15 4.37
C PRO A 200 6.93 -15.45 4.63
N LEU A 201 6.20 -14.43 5.11
CA LEU A 201 4.78 -14.64 5.43
C LEU A 201 4.10 -15.23 4.20
N PRO A 202 3.42 -16.37 4.32
CA PRO A 202 2.84 -17.04 3.18
C PRO A 202 1.85 -16.10 2.47
N VAL A 203 1.92 -16.05 1.17
CA VAL A 203 0.90 -15.39 0.36
C VAL A 203 -0.31 -16.33 0.21
N PRO A 204 -1.54 -15.80 0.15
CA PRO A 204 -2.73 -16.62 -0.02
C PRO A 204 -2.73 -17.32 -1.38
N SER A 205 -3.45 -18.44 -1.47
CA SER A 205 -3.68 -19.12 -2.74
C SER A 205 -5.18 -19.38 -2.94
N MET A 206 -5.63 -19.33 -4.19
CA MET A 206 -7.02 -19.53 -4.58
C MET A 206 -7.09 -20.51 -5.76
N ARG A 207 -7.97 -21.49 -5.67
CA ARG A 207 -8.27 -22.40 -6.78
C ARG A 207 -9.55 -21.91 -7.46
N VAL A 208 -9.44 -21.52 -8.72
CA VAL A 208 -10.54 -20.93 -9.48
C VAL A 208 -11.04 -21.92 -10.51
N THR A 209 -12.25 -22.41 -10.33
CA THR A 209 -12.88 -23.38 -11.22
C THR A 209 -13.54 -22.71 -12.40
N LYS A 210 -13.60 -23.42 -13.52
CA LYS A 210 -14.27 -22.95 -14.72
C LYS A 210 -15.78 -22.85 -14.49
N ALA A 211 -16.39 -21.74 -14.93
CA ALA A 211 -17.84 -21.57 -14.91
C ALA A 211 -18.54 -22.58 -15.81
N THR A 212 -19.65 -23.10 -15.35
CA THR A 212 -20.49 -24.08 -16.10
C THR A 212 -21.75 -23.45 -16.68
N THR A 213 -22.05 -22.21 -16.30
CA THR A 213 -23.19 -21.43 -16.77
C THR A 213 -22.73 -20.06 -17.19
N PRO A 214 -23.42 -19.41 -18.15
CA PRO A 214 -23.08 -18.05 -18.58
C PRO A 214 -23.17 -17.04 -17.45
N ILE A 215 -22.35 -15.99 -17.54
CA ILE A 215 -22.38 -14.81 -16.67
C ILE A 215 -22.79 -13.61 -17.53
N ARG A 216 -23.79 -12.87 -17.05
CA ARG A 216 -24.21 -11.61 -17.64
C ARG A 216 -23.63 -10.47 -16.81
N ILE A 217 -22.85 -9.64 -17.44
CA ILE A 217 -22.25 -8.49 -16.77
C ILE A 217 -23.30 -7.39 -16.64
N ASP A 218 -23.97 -7.33 -15.49
CA ASP A 218 -25.01 -6.33 -15.17
C ASP A 218 -24.82 -5.68 -13.80
N GLY A 219 -23.71 -5.97 -13.13
CA GLY A 219 -23.36 -5.45 -11.81
C GLY A 219 -23.88 -6.27 -10.64
N LYS A 220 -24.61 -7.37 -10.91
CA LYS A 220 -25.24 -8.21 -9.87
C LYS A 220 -24.60 -9.58 -9.82
N LEU A 221 -24.18 -9.99 -8.65
CA LEU A 221 -23.55 -11.30 -8.43
C LEU A 221 -24.59 -12.41 -8.20
N ASP A 222 -25.71 -12.39 -8.97
CA ASP A 222 -26.84 -13.31 -8.80
C ASP A 222 -26.90 -14.46 -9.81
N ASP A 223 -26.09 -14.42 -10.86
CA ASP A 223 -25.95 -15.54 -11.80
C ASP A 223 -25.49 -16.83 -11.11
N ALA A 224 -25.98 -17.99 -11.61
CA ALA A 224 -25.69 -19.28 -11.01
C ALA A 224 -24.18 -19.59 -10.93
N ALA A 225 -23.37 -19.09 -11.87
CA ALA A 225 -21.92 -19.26 -11.86
C ALA A 225 -21.27 -18.65 -10.61
N TRP A 226 -21.78 -17.54 -10.11
CA TRP A 226 -21.25 -16.89 -8.90
C TRP A 226 -21.45 -17.70 -7.62
N GLN A 227 -22.39 -18.64 -7.60
CA GLN A 227 -22.60 -19.52 -6.45
C GLN A 227 -21.46 -20.52 -6.26
N THR A 228 -20.81 -20.91 -7.37
CA THR A 228 -19.70 -21.86 -7.39
C THR A 228 -18.34 -21.23 -7.63
N ALA A 229 -18.32 -19.92 -7.89
CA ALA A 229 -17.09 -19.14 -8.07
C ALA A 229 -16.19 -19.23 -6.84
N ALA A 230 -14.89 -19.24 -7.06
CA ALA A 230 -13.93 -19.13 -5.98
C ALA A 230 -14.13 -17.80 -5.24
N ARG A 231 -14.02 -17.86 -3.93
CA ARG A 231 -14.18 -16.67 -3.08
C ARG A 231 -12.85 -16.31 -2.44
N ALA A 232 -12.41 -15.09 -2.63
CA ALA A 232 -11.42 -14.52 -1.74
C ALA A 232 -12.06 -14.44 -0.35
N PRO A 233 -11.38 -14.88 0.71
CA PRO A 233 -11.85 -14.60 2.05
C PRO A 233 -11.96 -13.08 2.24
N ARG A 234 -12.50 -12.65 3.37
CA ARG A 234 -12.54 -11.22 3.71
C ARG A 234 -11.18 -10.58 3.43
N LEU A 235 -11.17 -9.49 2.65
CA LEU A 235 -9.95 -8.75 2.38
C LEU A 235 -9.39 -8.18 3.68
N VAL A 236 -8.08 -8.05 3.73
CA VAL A 236 -7.32 -7.65 4.92
C VAL A 236 -6.71 -6.27 4.74
N ASP A 237 -6.37 -5.62 5.82
CA ASP A 237 -5.63 -4.36 5.80
C ASP A 237 -4.29 -4.50 5.06
N THR A 238 -4.00 -3.57 4.18
CA THR A 238 -2.86 -3.64 3.25
C THR A 238 -1.51 -3.58 3.93
N MET A 239 -1.41 -2.90 5.09
CA MET A 239 -0.15 -2.70 5.81
C MET A 239 0.11 -3.80 6.84
N THR A 240 -0.91 -4.15 7.61
CA THR A 240 -0.76 -5.09 8.72
C THR A 240 -1.10 -6.53 8.35
N GLY A 241 -1.96 -6.72 7.32
CA GLY A 241 -2.57 -8.02 7.00
C GLY A 241 -3.58 -8.49 8.04
N GLY A 242 -3.95 -7.62 8.97
CA GLY A 242 -5.04 -7.82 9.93
C GLY A 242 -6.42 -7.51 9.34
N PRO A 243 -7.47 -7.46 10.17
CA PRO A 243 -8.80 -7.07 9.71
C PRO A 243 -8.78 -5.66 9.11
N ALA A 244 -9.35 -5.50 7.91
CA ALA A 244 -9.58 -4.19 7.34
C ALA A 244 -10.69 -3.44 8.09
N GLU A 245 -10.67 -2.12 8.02
CA GLU A 245 -11.65 -1.24 8.70
C GLU A 245 -13.05 -1.34 8.09
N PHE A 246 -13.16 -1.76 6.84
CA PHE A 246 -14.42 -1.98 6.14
C PHE A 246 -14.52 -3.41 5.61
N THR A 247 -15.69 -3.81 5.11
CA THR A 247 -15.92 -5.16 4.61
C THR A 247 -15.97 -5.16 3.10
N ALA A 248 -15.07 -5.93 2.50
CA ALA A 248 -15.10 -6.21 1.08
C ALA A 248 -14.82 -7.70 0.82
N THR A 249 -15.49 -8.26 -0.17
CA THR A 249 -15.29 -9.62 -0.64
C THR A 249 -15.12 -9.64 -2.15
N ALA A 250 -14.40 -10.62 -2.67
CA ALA A 250 -14.27 -10.82 -4.10
C ALA A 250 -14.52 -12.28 -4.49
N ARG A 251 -14.99 -12.47 -5.71
CA ARG A 251 -15.23 -13.78 -6.32
C ARG A 251 -14.55 -13.84 -7.66
N MET A 252 -14.14 -15.04 -8.06
CA MET A 252 -13.47 -15.27 -9.34
C MET A 252 -13.92 -16.58 -9.94
N THR A 253 -14.16 -16.55 -11.24
CA THR A 253 -14.35 -17.74 -12.09
C THR A 253 -13.83 -17.42 -13.50
N TRP A 254 -13.88 -18.37 -14.41
CA TRP A 254 -13.39 -18.20 -15.78
C TRP A 254 -14.12 -19.12 -16.74
N ASP A 255 -14.06 -18.81 -18.02
CA ASP A 255 -14.48 -19.71 -19.10
C ASP A 255 -13.42 -19.73 -20.23
N ASP A 256 -13.80 -20.20 -21.41
CA ASP A 256 -12.84 -20.28 -22.52
C ASP A 256 -12.45 -18.90 -23.08
N ASP A 257 -13.25 -17.89 -22.86
CA ASP A 257 -13.09 -16.56 -23.44
C ASP A 257 -12.59 -15.52 -22.45
N ASN A 258 -13.00 -15.61 -21.16
CA ASN A 258 -12.77 -14.58 -20.17
C ASN A 258 -12.38 -15.12 -18.80
N VAL A 259 -11.69 -14.29 -18.01
CA VAL A 259 -11.72 -14.33 -16.56
C VAL A 259 -12.78 -13.38 -16.05
N TYR A 260 -13.54 -13.81 -15.05
CA TYR A 260 -14.62 -13.05 -14.41
C TYR A 260 -14.28 -12.75 -12.97
N LEU A 261 -14.49 -11.50 -12.57
CA LEU A 261 -14.33 -11.05 -11.19
C LEU A 261 -15.59 -10.35 -10.74
N GLY A 262 -15.94 -10.56 -9.48
CA GLY A 262 -17.05 -9.89 -8.82
C GLY A 262 -16.63 -9.41 -7.45
N TRP A 263 -16.91 -8.14 -7.13
CA TRP A 263 -16.73 -7.57 -5.81
C TRP A 263 -18.05 -7.23 -5.16
N GLU A 264 -18.09 -7.33 -3.85
CA GLU A 264 -19.14 -6.78 -3.01
C GLU A 264 -18.44 -5.96 -1.91
N VAL A 265 -18.68 -4.65 -1.92
CA VAL A 265 -18.08 -3.67 -1.03
C VAL A 265 -19.17 -3.04 -0.18
N ALA A 266 -19.00 -3.12 1.14
CA ALA A 266 -19.82 -2.36 2.08
C ALA A 266 -19.14 -1.01 2.31
N ASP A 267 -19.83 0.06 1.98
CA ASP A 267 -19.33 1.42 2.00
C ASP A 267 -20.48 2.37 2.30
N ASP A 268 -20.34 3.15 3.35
CA ASP A 268 -21.36 4.09 3.83
C ASP A 268 -21.19 5.52 3.27
N TYR A 269 -20.20 5.72 2.38
CA TYR A 269 -19.96 6.99 1.69
C TYR A 269 -19.31 6.75 0.33
N LEU A 270 -20.10 6.69 -0.73
CA LEU A 270 -19.61 6.42 -2.09
C LEU A 270 -19.01 7.66 -2.74
N LYS A 271 -17.71 7.68 -2.90
CA LYS A 271 -16.97 8.80 -3.49
C LYS A 271 -16.38 8.44 -4.85
N SER A 272 -16.95 9.00 -5.91
CA SER A 272 -16.41 8.88 -7.26
C SER A 272 -16.86 10.04 -8.13
N THR A 273 -15.96 10.95 -8.45
CA THR A 273 -16.19 12.12 -9.31
C THR A 273 -15.75 11.89 -10.75
N PHE A 274 -15.21 10.71 -11.05
CA PHE A 274 -14.64 10.36 -12.35
C PHE A 274 -15.72 10.22 -13.41
N THR A 275 -15.47 10.79 -14.59
CA THR A 275 -16.38 10.84 -15.72
C THR A 275 -15.79 10.29 -17.02
N HIS A 276 -14.48 10.02 -17.03
CA HIS A 276 -13.77 9.53 -18.20
C HIS A 276 -12.97 8.27 -17.87
N HIS A 277 -12.72 7.48 -18.88
CA HIS A 277 -11.81 6.34 -18.84
C HIS A 277 -10.36 6.81 -18.57
N ASP A 278 -9.60 6.02 -17.85
CA ASP A 278 -8.20 6.26 -17.50
C ASP A 278 -7.92 7.50 -16.61
N GLU A 279 -8.94 8.01 -15.91
CA GLU A 279 -8.71 8.90 -14.78
C GLU A 279 -8.07 8.15 -13.60
N HIS A 280 -7.48 8.85 -12.65
CA HIS A 280 -6.74 8.27 -11.52
C HIS A 280 -7.68 7.72 -10.45
N LEU A 281 -8.33 6.59 -10.74
CA LEU A 281 -9.38 6.05 -9.90
C LEU A 281 -8.91 5.72 -8.48
N TRP A 282 -7.63 5.40 -8.30
CA TRP A 282 -7.02 5.14 -6.99
C TRP A 282 -7.04 6.33 -6.02
N GLU A 283 -7.39 7.52 -6.46
CA GLU A 283 -7.52 8.70 -5.58
C GLU A 283 -8.85 8.73 -4.84
N GLN A 284 -9.81 7.91 -5.24
CA GLN A 284 -11.14 7.80 -4.65
C GLN A 284 -11.53 6.32 -4.47
N ASP A 285 -12.83 6.01 -4.46
CA ASP A 285 -13.28 4.62 -4.34
C ASP A 285 -13.07 3.86 -5.63
N CYS A 286 -12.46 2.70 -5.51
CA CYS A 286 -12.41 1.75 -6.61
C CYS A 286 -12.11 0.32 -6.12
N VAL A 287 -12.46 -0.65 -6.95
CA VAL A 287 -11.92 -2.00 -6.87
C VAL A 287 -10.79 -2.11 -7.87
N GLU A 288 -9.76 -2.88 -7.52
CA GLU A 288 -8.58 -3.05 -8.36
C GLU A 288 -8.17 -4.51 -8.42
N VAL A 289 -7.72 -4.93 -9.59
CA VAL A 289 -7.06 -6.22 -9.79
C VAL A 289 -5.74 -6.05 -10.52
N MET A 290 -4.71 -6.70 -10.02
CA MET A 290 -3.44 -6.83 -10.72
C MET A 290 -3.17 -8.29 -11.08
N PHE A 291 -2.67 -8.52 -12.31
CA PHE A 291 -2.36 -9.84 -12.86
C PHE A 291 -0.88 -9.91 -13.23
N ASP A 292 -0.20 -10.94 -12.75
CA ASP A 292 1.14 -11.35 -13.17
C ASP A 292 1.04 -12.78 -13.77
N PRO A 293 0.73 -12.88 -15.09
CA PRO A 293 0.50 -14.18 -15.74
C PRO A 293 1.71 -15.09 -15.73
N GLY A 294 2.92 -14.53 -15.77
CA GLY A 294 4.18 -15.27 -15.72
C GLY A 294 4.57 -15.74 -14.33
N GLY A 295 4.07 -15.07 -13.28
CA GLY A 295 4.52 -15.26 -11.91
C GLY A 295 6.00 -14.87 -11.72
N ASP A 296 6.55 -14.10 -12.64
CA ASP A 296 7.96 -13.71 -12.70
C ASP A 296 8.20 -12.26 -12.23
N GLN A 297 7.15 -11.60 -11.73
CA GLN A 297 7.13 -10.22 -11.25
C GLN A 297 7.43 -9.20 -12.38
N ARG A 298 7.08 -9.56 -13.60
CA ARG A 298 7.25 -8.76 -14.81
C ARG A 298 6.01 -8.88 -15.69
N ASN A 299 5.87 -7.95 -16.64
CA ASN A 299 4.79 -7.97 -17.63
C ASN A 299 3.42 -8.16 -16.99
N TYR A 300 3.13 -7.34 -15.97
CA TYR A 300 1.89 -7.42 -15.20
C TYR A 300 0.92 -6.31 -15.60
N PHE A 301 -0.34 -6.52 -15.30
CA PHE A 301 -1.46 -5.72 -15.73
C PHE A 301 -2.24 -5.22 -14.53
N GLU A 302 -2.77 -4.01 -14.62
CA GLU A 302 -3.59 -3.36 -13.61
C GLU A 302 -4.90 -2.91 -14.24
N ILE A 303 -6.01 -3.20 -13.56
CA ILE A 303 -7.36 -2.78 -13.97
C ILE A 303 -8.10 -2.33 -12.73
N GLN A 304 -8.69 -1.14 -12.80
CA GLN A 304 -9.52 -0.56 -11.74
C GLN A 304 -10.91 -0.25 -12.27
N VAL A 305 -11.92 -0.34 -11.40
CA VAL A 305 -13.29 0.11 -11.69
C VAL A 305 -13.82 0.86 -10.47
N ALA A 306 -14.28 2.10 -10.73
CA ALA A 306 -14.86 2.97 -9.71
C ALA A 306 -16.38 2.78 -9.58
N PRO A 307 -17.00 3.19 -8.46
CA PRO A 307 -18.45 3.19 -8.31
C PRO A 307 -19.19 4.01 -9.38
N SER A 308 -18.55 5.00 -10.00
CA SER A 308 -19.10 5.73 -11.16
C SER A 308 -19.28 4.87 -12.41
N GLY A 309 -18.65 3.68 -12.45
CA GLY A 309 -18.61 2.81 -13.63
C GLY A 309 -17.45 3.12 -14.58
N GLN A 310 -16.60 4.09 -14.24
CA GLN A 310 -15.37 4.36 -15.00
C GLN A 310 -14.31 3.31 -14.68
N SER A 311 -13.45 3.03 -15.67
CA SER A 311 -12.30 2.12 -15.51
C SER A 311 -10.99 2.82 -15.82
N PHE A 312 -9.93 2.32 -15.19
CA PHE A 312 -8.54 2.64 -15.48
C PHE A 312 -7.82 1.35 -15.81
N GLU A 313 -6.98 1.39 -16.85
CA GLU A 313 -6.28 0.21 -17.33
C GLU A 313 -4.84 0.55 -17.70
N THR A 314 -3.91 -0.31 -17.29
CA THR A 314 -2.52 -0.15 -17.70
C THR A 314 -1.76 -1.47 -17.63
N ARG A 315 -0.61 -1.55 -18.29
CA ARG A 315 0.32 -2.66 -18.15
C ARG A 315 1.74 -2.16 -17.83
N TYR A 316 2.51 -3.00 -17.20
CA TYR A 316 3.88 -2.72 -16.79
C TYR A 316 4.85 -3.80 -17.26
N ASP A 317 6.02 -3.40 -17.71
CA ASP A 317 7.09 -4.35 -18.06
C ASP A 317 7.82 -4.88 -16.81
N THR A 318 8.01 -4.03 -15.81
CA THR A 318 8.54 -4.34 -14.49
C THR A 318 7.85 -3.45 -13.47
N ARG A 319 8.13 -3.64 -12.17
CA ARG A 319 7.48 -2.87 -11.10
C ARG A 319 7.47 -1.38 -11.42
N ARG A 320 6.26 -0.82 -11.63
CA ARG A 320 5.99 0.58 -11.98
C ARG A 320 6.75 1.10 -13.21
N GLN A 321 7.07 0.24 -14.18
CA GLN A 321 7.70 0.66 -15.43
C GLN A 321 6.89 0.20 -16.65
N PRO A 322 6.71 1.09 -17.65
CA PRO A 322 7.21 2.48 -17.75
C PRO A 322 6.52 3.45 -16.78
N GLN A 323 7.19 4.54 -16.45
CA GLN A 323 6.66 5.62 -15.63
C GLN A 323 5.83 6.60 -16.49
N PRO A 324 4.87 7.36 -15.90
CA PRO A 324 4.47 7.36 -14.49
C PRO A 324 3.46 6.26 -14.13
N PHE A 325 2.61 5.80 -15.07
CA PHE A 325 1.46 4.94 -14.80
C PHE A 325 1.42 3.71 -15.70
N GLY A 326 2.58 3.20 -16.14
CA GLY A 326 2.64 2.09 -17.07
C GLY A 326 2.37 2.51 -18.52
N ASP A 327 2.02 1.53 -19.36
CA ASP A 327 1.57 1.73 -20.73
C ASP A 327 0.05 1.82 -20.77
N MET A 328 -0.47 3.03 -20.63
CA MET A 328 -1.90 3.34 -20.67
C MET A 328 -2.49 3.27 -22.09
N ALA A 329 -1.68 3.04 -23.12
CA ALA A 329 -2.20 2.75 -24.48
C ALA A 329 -2.72 1.31 -24.60
N TRP A 330 -2.39 0.46 -23.62
CA TRP A 330 -2.96 -0.88 -23.55
C TRP A 330 -4.42 -0.82 -23.10
N SER A 331 -5.27 -1.62 -23.73
CA SER A 331 -6.64 -1.80 -23.28
C SER A 331 -6.96 -3.28 -23.13
N SER A 332 -7.55 -3.64 -22.01
CA SER A 332 -7.98 -5.00 -21.71
C SER A 332 -9.25 -5.42 -22.49
N GLN A 333 -9.96 -4.47 -23.05
CA GLN A 333 -11.31 -4.67 -23.61
C GLN A 333 -12.29 -5.18 -22.53
N ILE A 334 -12.10 -4.76 -21.31
CA ILE A 334 -12.95 -5.11 -20.16
C ILE A 334 -14.42 -4.77 -20.44
N ARG A 335 -15.30 -5.62 -19.99
CA ARG A 335 -16.70 -5.29 -19.77
C ARG A 335 -16.93 -5.27 -18.28
N ALA A 336 -17.33 -4.13 -17.73
CA ALA A 336 -17.62 -3.97 -16.31
C ALA A 336 -18.96 -3.30 -16.13
N GLN A 337 -19.66 -3.68 -15.06
CA GLN A 337 -20.89 -3.02 -14.62
C GLN A 337 -20.87 -2.93 -13.08
N VAL A 338 -21.51 -1.86 -12.60
CA VAL A 338 -21.60 -1.54 -11.18
C VAL A 338 -23.06 -1.40 -10.77
N ASP A 339 -23.46 -2.10 -9.74
CA ASP A 339 -24.75 -1.90 -9.08
C ASP A 339 -24.50 -1.18 -7.73
N ARG A 340 -24.96 0.06 -7.62
CA ARG A 340 -24.81 0.90 -6.42
C ARG A 340 -26.05 0.81 -5.56
N ARG A 341 -25.84 0.72 -4.28
CA ARG A 341 -26.87 0.81 -3.23
C ARG A 341 -26.61 2.07 -2.42
N GLY A 342 -26.87 3.21 -3.06
CA GLY A 342 -26.61 4.55 -2.57
C GLY A 342 -26.40 5.54 -3.71
N THR A 343 -25.95 6.73 -3.37
CA THR A 343 -25.71 7.86 -4.27
C THR A 343 -24.23 8.28 -4.22
N LEU A 344 -23.75 8.96 -5.24
CA LEU A 344 -22.33 9.35 -5.31
C LEU A 344 -22.12 10.78 -4.80
N ASN A 345 -21.08 10.98 -4.00
CA ASN A 345 -20.52 12.28 -3.65
C ASN A 345 -21.50 13.21 -2.88
N ASP A 346 -22.36 12.65 -2.09
CA ASP A 346 -23.27 13.39 -1.20
C ASP A 346 -23.16 12.91 0.24
N ASP A 347 -23.93 13.50 1.15
CA ASP A 347 -23.90 13.22 2.59
C ASP A 347 -24.99 12.20 3.02
N ASP A 348 -25.64 11.53 2.07
CA ASP A 348 -26.63 10.50 2.38
C ASP A 348 -25.92 9.19 2.76
N ASP A 349 -26.49 8.44 3.72
CA ASP A 349 -25.94 7.14 4.13
C ASP A 349 -26.06 6.12 2.99
N ASP A 350 -24.94 5.59 2.54
CA ASP A 350 -24.86 4.55 1.52
C ASP A 350 -24.80 3.14 2.14
N VAL A 351 -24.96 2.13 1.31
CA VAL A 351 -24.84 0.72 1.71
C VAL A 351 -23.63 0.06 1.06
N GLY A 352 -23.20 0.59 -0.08
CA GLY A 352 -22.08 0.10 -0.84
C GLY A 352 -22.40 -0.22 -2.29
N TYR A 353 -21.57 -1.02 -2.92
CA TYR A 353 -21.69 -1.35 -4.34
C TYR A 353 -21.19 -2.76 -4.65
N THR A 354 -21.63 -3.27 -5.80
CA THR A 354 -21.08 -4.48 -6.41
C THR A 354 -20.49 -4.14 -7.76
N VAL A 355 -19.44 -4.86 -8.14
CA VAL A 355 -18.79 -4.74 -9.45
C VAL A 355 -18.72 -6.12 -10.08
N GLU A 356 -19.12 -6.23 -11.32
CA GLU A 356 -18.85 -7.39 -12.17
C GLU A 356 -17.93 -7.01 -13.31
N MET A 357 -16.93 -7.85 -13.56
CA MET A 357 -15.97 -7.68 -14.66
C MET A 357 -15.84 -8.96 -15.47
N ALA A 358 -15.77 -8.82 -16.78
CA ALA A 358 -15.31 -9.86 -17.72
C ALA A 358 -14.11 -9.33 -18.49
N ILE A 359 -12.96 -9.98 -18.35
CA ILE A 359 -11.70 -9.60 -19.00
C ILE A 359 -11.34 -10.71 -19.98
N PRO A 360 -11.30 -10.44 -21.30
CA PRO A 360 -10.98 -11.45 -22.29
C PRO A 360 -9.52 -11.91 -22.17
N TRP A 361 -9.27 -13.20 -22.31
CA TRP A 361 -7.91 -13.75 -22.26
C TRP A 361 -6.97 -13.14 -23.28
N ALA A 362 -7.51 -12.65 -24.41
CA ALA A 362 -6.74 -11.96 -25.45
C ALA A 362 -6.07 -10.68 -24.94
N ALA A 363 -6.58 -10.06 -23.88
CA ALA A 363 -6.00 -8.85 -23.29
C ALA A 363 -4.54 -9.07 -22.85
N PHE A 364 -4.25 -10.24 -22.30
CA PHE A 364 -2.94 -10.56 -21.75
C PHE A 364 -1.88 -10.91 -22.83
N ALA A 365 -2.29 -11.01 -24.10
CA ALA A 365 -1.36 -11.22 -25.20
C ALA A 365 -0.42 -10.02 -25.46
N ALA A 366 -0.72 -8.86 -24.88
CA ALA A 366 0.16 -7.68 -24.90
C ALA A 366 1.40 -7.82 -24.01
N GLY A 367 1.48 -8.83 -23.14
CA GLY A 367 2.67 -9.09 -22.32
C GLY A 367 3.88 -9.57 -23.15
N ASN A 368 5.04 -9.55 -22.54
CA ASN A 368 6.27 -10.07 -23.14
C ASN A 368 7.02 -11.00 -22.17
N PRO A 369 6.90 -12.33 -22.29
CA PRO A 369 6.21 -13.05 -23.37
C PRO A 369 4.69 -12.86 -23.35
N PRO A 370 4.01 -13.00 -24.51
CA PRO A 370 2.57 -12.94 -24.56
C PRO A 370 1.95 -14.03 -23.68
N ALA A 371 0.98 -13.62 -22.86
CA ALA A 371 0.13 -14.53 -22.11
C ALA A 371 -1.24 -14.64 -22.79
N GLY A 372 -1.99 -15.64 -22.47
CA GLY A 372 -3.34 -15.86 -22.92
C GLY A 372 -4.09 -16.66 -21.88
N LYS A 373 -5.13 -17.39 -22.28
CA LYS A 373 -5.83 -18.28 -21.36
C LYS A 373 -4.83 -19.21 -20.65
N PRO A 374 -4.85 -19.32 -19.32
CA PRO A 374 -3.94 -20.17 -18.59
C PRO A 374 -4.11 -21.64 -19.01
N ALA A 375 -3.02 -22.39 -19.05
CA ALA A 375 -3.09 -23.83 -19.21
C ALA A 375 -3.89 -24.43 -18.04
N PRO A 376 -4.48 -25.64 -18.20
CA PRO A 376 -5.10 -26.33 -17.09
C PRO A 376 -4.16 -26.42 -15.89
N ASN A 377 -4.63 -25.99 -14.73
CA ASN A 377 -3.84 -25.84 -13.50
C ASN A 377 -2.69 -24.82 -13.59
N GLY A 378 -2.69 -23.95 -14.58
CA GLY A 378 -1.79 -22.81 -14.66
C GLY A 378 -1.92 -21.92 -13.44
N VAL A 379 -0.80 -21.36 -12.98
CA VAL A 379 -0.72 -20.51 -11.81
C VAL A 379 -0.32 -19.11 -12.23
N TRP A 380 -1.11 -18.11 -11.86
CA TRP A 380 -0.79 -16.71 -12.01
C TRP A 380 -0.55 -16.06 -10.66
N GLY A 381 0.36 -15.07 -10.60
CA GLY A 381 0.40 -14.10 -9.52
C GLY A 381 -0.75 -13.11 -9.68
N MET A 382 -1.48 -12.82 -8.61
CA MET A 382 -2.58 -11.86 -8.64
C MET A 382 -2.74 -11.17 -7.30
N ASN A 383 -3.30 -9.97 -7.33
CA ASN A 383 -3.85 -9.36 -6.13
C ASN A 383 -5.17 -8.65 -6.42
N LEU A 384 -5.98 -8.55 -5.40
CA LEU A 384 -7.28 -7.89 -5.43
C LEU A 384 -7.29 -6.83 -4.34
N PHE A 385 -7.69 -5.62 -4.69
CA PHE A 385 -7.73 -4.49 -3.76
C PHE A 385 -9.09 -3.81 -3.78
N VAL A 386 -9.37 -3.10 -2.71
CA VAL A 386 -10.45 -2.12 -2.63
C VAL A 386 -9.87 -0.88 -1.96
N LEU A 387 -10.09 0.26 -2.58
CA LEU A 387 -9.76 1.57 -2.06
C LEU A 387 -11.06 2.28 -1.68
N ASP A 388 -11.07 2.92 -0.53
CA ASP A 388 -12.21 3.56 0.09
C ASP A 388 -11.76 4.94 0.59
N ALA A 389 -12.24 6.00 -0.05
CA ALA A 389 -11.85 7.37 0.23
C ALA A 389 -12.72 7.98 1.33
N ARG A 390 -12.09 8.57 2.32
CA ARG A 390 -12.73 9.25 3.45
C ARG A 390 -12.17 10.66 3.62
N GLU A 391 -12.86 11.48 4.41
CA GLU A 391 -12.34 12.82 4.73
C GLU A 391 -10.99 12.76 5.45
N GLU A 392 -10.80 11.77 6.34
CA GLU A 392 -9.58 11.58 7.12
C GLU A 392 -8.43 10.97 6.33
N GLY A 393 -8.67 10.47 5.13
CA GLY A 393 -7.71 9.79 4.28
C GLY A 393 -8.27 8.54 3.63
N GLN A 394 -7.48 7.91 2.81
CA GLN A 394 -7.88 6.70 2.08
C GLN A 394 -7.63 5.45 2.91
N ARG A 395 -8.63 4.59 3.01
CA ARG A 395 -8.52 3.23 3.54
C ARG A 395 -8.33 2.25 2.39
N ALA A 396 -7.70 1.13 2.65
CA ALA A 396 -7.50 0.11 1.63
C ALA A 396 -7.52 -1.30 2.21
N ALA A 397 -8.05 -2.22 1.43
CA ALA A 397 -8.05 -3.65 1.75
C ALA A 397 -7.51 -4.47 0.58
N ALA A 398 -6.85 -5.59 0.86
CA ALA A 398 -6.26 -6.48 -0.14
C ALA A 398 -6.58 -7.94 0.15
N TRP A 399 -6.57 -8.77 -0.89
CA TRP A 399 -6.58 -10.23 -0.74
C TRP A 399 -5.24 -10.74 -0.19
N SER A 400 -4.14 -10.24 -0.72
CA SER A 400 -2.79 -10.47 -0.20
C SER A 400 -2.19 -9.15 0.26
N ALA A 401 -1.96 -8.97 1.55
CA ALA A 401 -1.42 -7.73 2.09
C ALA A 401 -0.04 -7.43 1.52
N PRO A 402 0.16 -6.29 0.84
CA PRO A 402 1.49 -5.84 0.40
C PRO A 402 2.47 -5.65 1.56
N ARG A 403 1.98 -5.19 2.71
CA ARG A 403 2.74 -4.84 3.92
C ARG A 403 3.76 -3.72 3.71
N VAL A 404 3.56 -2.97 2.66
CA VAL A 404 4.29 -1.75 2.29
C VAL A 404 3.31 -0.78 1.65
N GLY A 405 3.60 0.51 1.67
CA GLY A 405 2.76 1.55 1.08
C GLY A 405 2.79 1.56 -0.46
N ASP A 406 2.90 0.39 -1.08
CA ASP A 406 2.95 0.24 -2.53
C ASP A 406 2.22 -1.04 -2.97
N PHE A 407 1.09 -0.88 -3.65
CA PHE A 407 0.27 -1.99 -4.15
C PHE A 407 0.98 -2.81 -5.22
N HIS A 408 1.97 -2.24 -5.90
CA HIS A 408 2.82 -2.95 -6.85
C HIS A 408 3.91 -3.81 -6.17
N ALA A 409 3.70 -4.23 -4.93
CA ALA A 409 4.51 -5.26 -4.28
C ALA A 409 4.22 -6.63 -4.88
N ILE A 410 4.68 -6.87 -6.12
CA ILE A 410 4.35 -8.06 -6.92
C ILE A 410 4.84 -9.34 -6.25
N ASP A 411 5.92 -9.27 -5.49
CA ASP A 411 6.45 -10.34 -4.65
C ASP A 411 5.49 -10.78 -3.54
N ARG A 412 4.47 -9.95 -3.27
CA ARG A 412 3.40 -10.21 -2.31
C ARG A 412 2.08 -10.61 -2.97
N PHE A 413 2.03 -10.79 -4.29
CA PHE A 413 0.82 -11.27 -4.95
C PHE A 413 0.47 -12.68 -4.48
N GLY A 414 -0.82 -12.92 -4.30
CA GLY A 414 -1.36 -14.24 -4.04
C GLY A 414 -1.26 -15.13 -5.29
N ARG A 415 -1.47 -16.43 -5.12
CA ARG A 415 -1.39 -17.41 -6.20
C ARG A 415 -2.78 -17.85 -6.62
N VAL A 416 -3.14 -17.63 -7.86
CA VAL A 416 -4.39 -18.11 -8.44
C VAL A 416 -4.11 -19.33 -9.33
N ILE A 417 -4.78 -20.44 -9.05
CA ILE A 417 -4.65 -21.72 -9.78
C ILE A 417 -5.94 -21.90 -10.58
N PHE A 418 -5.85 -21.87 -11.90
CA PHE A 418 -7.00 -22.04 -12.79
C PHE A 418 -7.29 -23.52 -13.00
N VAL A 419 -8.32 -24.01 -12.30
CA VAL A 419 -8.67 -25.43 -12.31
C VAL A 419 -9.63 -25.74 -13.46
N ASP A 420 -9.20 -26.62 -14.36
CA ASP A 420 -10.08 -27.21 -15.36
C ASP A 420 -10.59 -28.57 -14.86
N PRO A 421 -11.90 -28.73 -14.61
CA PRO A 421 -12.46 -30.00 -14.14
C PRO A 421 -12.22 -31.16 -15.10
N SER A 422 -12.05 -30.92 -16.39
CA SER A 422 -11.74 -31.93 -17.38
C SER A 422 -10.31 -32.46 -17.29
N ALA A 423 -9.40 -31.68 -16.70
CA ALA A 423 -8.00 -32.05 -16.45
C ALA A 423 -7.77 -32.54 -15.01
N ALA A 424 -8.79 -32.66 -14.19
CA ALA A 424 -8.69 -32.99 -12.77
C ALA A 424 -8.10 -34.42 -12.47
N ALA A 425 -7.98 -35.28 -13.46
CA ALA A 425 -7.41 -36.60 -13.29
C ALA A 425 -5.88 -36.64 -13.09
N ALA A 426 -5.18 -35.48 -13.21
CA ALA A 426 -3.72 -35.42 -13.19
C ALA A 426 -3.14 -34.59 -12.01
N LEU A 427 -3.93 -34.23 -11.02
CA LEU A 427 -3.43 -33.38 -9.91
C LEU A 427 -2.80 -34.26 -8.81
N PRO A 428 -1.60 -33.92 -8.30
CA PRO A 428 -1.16 -34.41 -7.02
C PRO A 428 -2.14 -33.95 -5.93
N PRO A 429 -2.38 -34.74 -4.87
CA PRO A 429 -3.27 -34.34 -3.79
C PRO A 429 -2.82 -32.99 -3.23
N ALA A 430 -3.79 -32.09 -3.02
CA ALA A 430 -3.52 -30.81 -2.37
C ALA A 430 -2.76 -31.07 -1.07
N ALA A 431 -1.66 -30.37 -0.87
CA ALA A 431 -0.99 -30.41 0.43
C ALA A 431 -2.05 -30.10 1.50
N PRO A 432 -2.11 -30.87 2.59
CA PRO A 432 -3.10 -30.64 3.63
C PRO A 432 -2.99 -29.17 4.08
N GLU A 433 -4.11 -28.50 4.03
CA GLU A 433 -4.25 -27.17 4.61
C GLU A 433 -3.73 -27.25 6.04
N ALA A 434 -2.69 -26.49 6.36
CA ALA A 434 -2.15 -26.51 7.70
C ALA A 434 -3.29 -26.20 8.67
N PRO A 435 -3.56 -27.03 9.68
CA PRO A 435 -4.61 -26.74 10.64
C PRO A 435 -4.34 -25.36 11.24
N PRO A 436 -5.38 -24.55 11.49
CA PRO A 436 -5.20 -23.27 12.14
C PRO A 436 -4.34 -23.50 13.37
N ALA A 437 -3.25 -22.74 13.48
CA ALA A 437 -2.31 -22.87 14.59
C ALA A 437 -3.11 -22.91 15.89
N ALA A 438 -3.01 -24.02 16.61
CA ALA A 438 -3.61 -24.12 17.93
C ALA A 438 -3.09 -22.94 18.76
N PRO A 439 -3.94 -22.26 19.51
CA PRO A 439 -3.48 -21.22 20.40
C PRO A 439 -2.38 -21.82 21.29
N PRO A 440 -1.28 -21.10 21.54
CA PRO A 440 -0.21 -21.62 22.39
C PRO A 440 -0.83 -22.11 23.70
N ALA A 441 -0.49 -23.33 24.09
CA ALA A 441 -0.95 -23.91 25.34
C ALA A 441 -0.56 -22.94 26.45
N GLY A 442 -1.52 -22.18 26.94
CA GLY A 442 -1.30 -21.22 27.98
C GLY A 442 -0.88 -21.96 29.26
N GLU A 443 0.31 -21.69 29.70
CA GLU A 443 0.59 -21.84 31.13
C GLU A 443 -0.44 -21.00 31.88
N SER A 444 -1.16 -21.62 32.80
CA SER A 444 -2.12 -20.97 33.69
C SER A 444 -1.35 -20.10 34.69
N GLY A 445 -0.76 -19.05 34.21
CA GLY A 445 -0.22 -17.97 35.02
C GLY A 445 -1.36 -17.01 35.36
N THR A 446 -1.85 -17.05 36.58
CA THR A 446 -2.73 -16.02 37.11
C THR A 446 -2.04 -14.67 36.98
N LEU A 447 -2.49 -13.84 36.07
CA LEU A 447 -1.98 -12.48 35.88
C LEU A 447 -2.33 -11.69 37.15
N LYS A 448 -1.35 -11.54 38.06
CA LYS A 448 -1.48 -10.64 39.19
C LYS A 448 -1.36 -9.21 38.69
N ILE A 449 -2.49 -8.58 38.44
CA ILE A 449 -2.54 -7.15 38.17
C ILE A 449 -2.13 -6.40 39.44
N ASP A 450 -1.13 -5.54 39.33
CA ASP A 450 -0.71 -4.64 40.40
C ASP A 450 -1.92 -3.84 40.91
N PRO A 451 -2.24 -3.88 42.22
CA PRO A 451 -3.36 -3.15 42.79
C PRO A 451 -3.36 -1.65 42.49
N ALA A 452 -2.20 -1.03 42.28
CA ALA A 452 -2.07 0.39 41.95
C ALA A 452 -2.51 0.67 40.50
N LEU A 453 -2.20 -0.23 39.56
CA LEU A 453 -2.67 -0.13 38.15
C LEU A 453 -4.17 -0.36 38.05
N ALA A 454 -4.71 -1.29 38.84
CA ALA A 454 -6.16 -1.54 38.89
C ALA A 454 -6.93 -0.33 39.45
N ALA A 455 -6.35 0.38 40.42
CA ALA A 455 -6.95 1.60 40.96
C ALA A 455 -6.94 2.77 39.93
N GLN A 456 -5.86 2.92 39.15
CA GLN A 456 -5.76 3.93 38.11
C GLN A 456 -6.75 3.68 36.95
N LEU A 457 -6.93 2.43 36.53
CA LEU A 457 -7.93 2.05 35.52
C LEU A 457 -9.37 2.32 35.98
N ARG A 458 -9.69 2.04 37.25
CA ARG A 458 -11.02 2.35 37.82
C ARG A 458 -11.29 3.84 37.96
N ALA A 459 -10.25 4.66 38.17
CA ALA A 459 -10.38 6.11 38.24
C ALA A 459 -10.61 6.75 36.86
N ARG A 460 -10.13 6.11 35.79
CA ARG A 460 -10.32 6.59 34.40
C ARG A 460 -11.65 6.19 33.76
N LEU A 461 -12.29 5.11 34.19
CA LEU A 461 -13.48 4.55 33.57
C LEU A 461 -14.82 5.02 34.15
N GLY A 462 -14.85 6.02 35.02
CA GLY A 462 -16.09 6.63 35.53
C GLY A 462 -17.04 5.63 36.19
N ARG A 463 -17.72 6.05 37.25
CA ARG A 463 -18.56 5.22 38.15
C ARG A 463 -19.95 4.91 37.56
N ASP A 464 -20.11 4.33 36.40
CA ASP A 464 -21.41 3.81 35.96
C ASP A 464 -21.25 2.66 34.96
N ALA A 465 -20.83 1.50 35.46
CA ALA A 465 -20.98 0.23 34.77
C ALA A 465 -21.63 -0.79 35.68
N HIS A 466 -22.91 -1.08 35.43
CA HIS A 466 -23.62 -2.19 36.07
C HIS A 466 -23.02 -3.53 35.63
N PRO A 467 -22.89 -4.54 36.52
CA PRO A 467 -22.35 -5.84 36.16
C PRO A 467 -23.34 -6.60 35.29
N VAL A 468 -22.92 -7.02 34.11
CA VAL A 468 -23.63 -7.95 33.24
C VAL A 468 -23.36 -9.37 33.74
N ASN A 469 -24.40 -10.03 34.30
CA ASN A 469 -24.35 -11.42 34.69
C ASN A 469 -24.48 -12.32 33.47
N PHE A 470 -23.46 -13.12 33.16
CA PHE A 470 -23.56 -14.23 32.21
C PHE A 470 -23.99 -15.51 32.96
N PRO A 471 -24.98 -16.26 32.45
CA PRO A 471 -25.32 -17.55 33.03
C PRO A 471 -24.28 -18.62 32.68
N PRO A 472 -24.04 -19.62 33.51
CA PRO A 472 -23.07 -20.68 33.25
C PRO A 472 -23.58 -21.66 32.21
N ASN A 473 -22.79 -21.94 31.19
CA ASN A 473 -23.04 -22.98 30.21
C ASN A 473 -22.89 -24.36 30.84
N GLY A 474 -24.01 -25.08 30.92
CA GLY A 474 -24.03 -26.52 31.19
C GLY A 474 -23.92 -27.32 29.88
N PRO A 475 -23.39 -28.53 29.89
CA PRO A 475 -23.21 -29.32 28.69
C PRO A 475 -24.52 -29.94 28.20
N PRO A 476 -24.70 -30.15 26.86
CA PRO A 476 -25.87 -30.81 26.31
C PRO A 476 -25.81 -32.32 26.61
N ARG A 477 -26.93 -32.83 27.12
CA ARG A 477 -27.22 -34.27 27.19
C ARG A 477 -28.15 -34.64 26.04
N HIS A 478 -27.74 -35.71 25.35
CA HIS A 478 -28.41 -36.54 24.32
C HIS A 478 -28.50 -35.96 22.91
#